data_e9ed66fa70e25fbb41462938fce2465d
#
_entry.id   e9ed66fa70e25fbb41462938fce2465d
#
_cell.length_a   1.000
_cell.length_b   1.000
_cell.length_c   1.000
_cell.angle_alpha   90.00
_cell.angle_beta   90.00
_cell.angle_gamma   90.00
#
_symmetry.space_group_name_H-M   'P 1'
#
loop_
_entity.id
_entity.type
_entity.pdbx_description
1 polymer ?
#
loop_
_entity_poly.entity_id
_entity_poly.type
_entity_poly.pdbx_seq_one_letter_code
_entity_poly.pdbx_strand_id
1 'polypeptide(L)'
;MINVNSFSEQGPAAVRGKRGGALLGAAALLGSLLAATGVAHAQSAPAPAADDQSLTWHGITLYGIIDIGLQYEDHGAPISDYFLAGANDVVQKDSLRSVFGATPSNMSQSRIGLSGKEPLIGDWSGVFKVETYFNPQSGDLSDALKALTQQNGKALSAQTTGIDSSVAGIPFEQSYAGLSSPTFGTLTFGRQNTLLADAVAKYDPQAASQAFSLIGLSGTSAGGGDTQDRRLDSSLKYVANFSGVHVGGQYKFNGANGGSANTAMEFQLGGQYAGASLDAYYVKAYSAISASSLSAAQVAGLPALGYSVSNSLMGTISDNTSYTVAASYDFGAPKIFAAYEHIQFADPRTPLAAGFNDIGGYVLAFVNTQVGPTSTYANDKVLQVFWAGVRYTVGSSLDLVASYYGYKQNSYATGANAGCSSKVAGNCSGTENAIGVSADYRWTKRFDTYAGMMYTGVKDGLANGYANTSAIDPTIGVRFKF
;
A
#
# COMPACT_ATOMS: atom_id res chain seq x y z
N MET A 1 29.30 -22.94 -46.10
CA MET A 1 28.75 -22.30 -47.32
C MET A 1 27.25 -22.53 -47.35
N ILE A 2 26.45 -21.64 -46.86
CA ILE A 2 25.07 -21.42 -47.30
C ILE A 2 24.74 -19.98 -46.93
N ASN A 3 24.16 -19.31 -47.87
CA ASN A 3 24.03 -17.92 -48.15
C ASN A 3 23.02 -17.22 -47.22
N VAL A 4 23.36 -16.01 -46.77
CA VAL A 4 22.51 -15.06 -46.07
C VAL A 4 21.77 -14.24 -47.12
N ASN A 5 20.46 -14.21 -47.06
CA ASN A 5 19.65 -13.24 -47.80
C ASN A 5 18.99 -12.27 -46.87
N SER A 6 19.28 -11.01 -47.13
CA SER A 6 18.79 -9.77 -46.62
C SER A 6 17.26 -9.67 -46.53
N PHE A 7 16.74 -9.22 -45.37
CA PHE A 7 15.43 -8.59 -45.29
C PHE A 7 15.58 -7.14 -44.90
N SER A 8 15.02 -6.30 -45.73
CA SER A 8 15.01 -4.85 -45.66
C SER A 8 14.28 -4.31 -44.41
N GLU A 9 14.90 -3.33 -43.79
CA GLU A 9 14.29 -2.43 -42.80
C GLU A 9 13.07 -1.72 -43.39
N GLN A 10 11.90 -1.93 -42.82
CA GLN A 10 10.82 -0.95 -42.86
C GLN A 10 10.63 -0.46 -41.44
N GLY A 11 11.04 0.79 -41.18
CA GLY A 11 10.83 1.51 -39.94
C GLY A 11 9.35 1.68 -39.67
N PRO A 12 8.93 1.60 -38.43
CA PRO A 12 7.54 1.88 -38.04
C PRO A 12 7.24 3.37 -38.19
N ALA A 13 6.18 3.64 -38.92
CA ALA A 13 5.61 5.00 -39.05
C ALA A 13 5.25 5.56 -37.65
N ALA A 14 5.74 6.77 -37.38
CA ALA A 14 5.43 7.50 -36.15
C ALA A 14 3.94 7.82 -36.12
N VAL A 15 3.19 7.05 -35.33
CA VAL A 15 1.84 7.44 -34.93
C VAL A 15 1.96 8.57 -33.92
N ARG A 16 1.77 9.80 -34.36
CA ARG A 16 1.55 10.95 -33.50
C ARG A 16 0.22 10.76 -32.75
N GLY A 17 0.26 10.12 -31.61
CA GLY A 17 -0.87 10.02 -30.69
C GLY A 17 -1.22 11.41 -30.18
N LYS A 18 -2.49 11.75 -30.28
CA LYS A 18 -3.07 12.98 -29.74
C LYS A 18 -3.05 12.93 -28.20
N ARG A 19 -1.95 13.38 -27.60
CA ARG A 19 -1.79 13.46 -26.12
C ARG A 19 -2.71 14.49 -25.44
N GLY A 20 -3.55 15.20 -26.19
CA GLY A 20 -4.41 16.25 -25.66
C GLY A 20 -5.82 15.84 -25.24
N GLY A 21 -6.27 14.65 -25.61
CA GLY A 21 -7.68 14.24 -25.38
C GLY A 21 -7.98 13.72 -23.96
N ALA A 22 -7.02 13.05 -23.32
CA ALA A 22 -7.25 12.44 -22.00
C ALA A 22 -7.29 13.48 -20.86
N LEU A 23 -6.46 14.52 -20.92
CA LEU A 23 -6.49 15.62 -19.93
C LEU A 23 -7.80 16.42 -20.00
N LEU A 24 -8.34 16.64 -21.20
CA LEU A 24 -9.63 17.32 -21.38
C LEU A 24 -10.80 16.44 -20.93
N GLY A 25 -10.71 15.12 -21.09
CA GLY A 25 -11.71 14.17 -20.63
C GLY A 25 -11.80 14.08 -19.11
N ALA A 26 -10.65 14.06 -18.44
CA ALA A 26 -10.60 14.00 -16.97
C ALA A 26 -11.08 15.31 -16.31
N ALA A 27 -10.73 16.45 -16.90
CA ALA A 27 -11.23 17.76 -16.45
C ALA A 27 -12.75 17.90 -16.69
N ALA A 28 -13.28 17.32 -17.78
CA ALA A 28 -14.71 17.34 -18.06
C ALA A 28 -15.52 16.43 -17.11
N LEU A 29 -14.96 15.30 -16.68
CA LEU A 29 -15.57 14.42 -15.68
C LEU A 29 -15.62 15.08 -14.28
N LEU A 30 -14.54 15.74 -13.87
CA LEU A 30 -14.52 16.54 -12.63
C LEU A 30 -15.46 17.76 -12.73
N GLY A 31 -15.49 18.44 -13.85
CA GLY A 31 -16.40 19.57 -14.10
C GLY A 31 -17.87 19.17 -14.15
N SER A 32 -18.19 18.00 -14.71
CA SER A 32 -19.58 17.51 -14.77
C SER A 32 -20.11 17.01 -13.42
N LEU A 33 -19.25 16.45 -12.55
CA LEU A 33 -19.65 16.11 -11.18
C LEU A 33 -19.93 17.36 -10.32
N LEU A 34 -19.12 18.41 -10.49
CA LEU A 34 -19.33 19.69 -9.81
C LEU A 34 -20.53 20.47 -10.37
N ALA A 35 -20.82 20.34 -11.68
CA ALA A 35 -21.98 20.99 -12.31
C ALA A 35 -23.31 20.29 -12.02
N ALA A 36 -23.31 18.97 -11.78
CA ALA A 36 -24.52 18.21 -11.42
C ALA A 36 -25.03 18.53 -10.01
N THR A 37 -24.21 19.14 -9.15
CA THR A 37 -24.63 19.59 -7.81
C THR A 37 -25.37 20.94 -7.81
N GLY A 38 -25.47 21.62 -8.97
CA GLY A 38 -25.99 22.99 -9.07
C GLY A 38 -27.46 23.16 -9.35
N VAL A 39 -28.26 22.11 -9.63
CA VAL A 39 -29.69 22.24 -9.96
C VAL A 39 -30.54 21.10 -9.39
N ALA A 40 -30.34 20.74 -8.14
CA ALA A 40 -31.41 20.05 -7.41
C ALA A 40 -32.15 21.09 -6.60
N HIS A 41 -33.35 21.45 -7.08
CA HIS A 41 -34.33 22.16 -6.28
C HIS A 41 -34.49 21.42 -4.96
N ALA A 42 -34.30 22.16 -3.87
CA ALA A 42 -34.47 21.67 -2.52
C ALA A 42 -35.84 21.04 -2.31
N GLN A 43 -35.98 19.78 -2.62
CA GLN A 43 -36.83 18.95 -1.79
C GLN A 43 -36.06 18.86 -0.47
N SER A 44 -36.67 19.37 0.59
CA SER A 44 -36.18 19.25 1.95
C SER A 44 -35.69 17.82 2.13
N ALA A 45 -34.36 17.66 2.21
CA ALA A 45 -33.81 16.37 2.58
C ALA A 45 -34.56 15.92 3.83
N PRO A 46 -35.05 14.67 3.89
CA PRO A 46 -35.61 14.16 5.12
C PRO A 46 -34.60 14.49 6.21
N ALA A 47 -35.09 15.06 7.31
CA ALA A 47 -34.26 15.36 8.46
C ALA A 47 -33.38 14.12 8.69
N PRO A 48 -32.07 14.27 8.89
CA PRO A 48 -31.21 13.12 9.15
C PRO A 48 -31.87 12.35 10.27
N ALA A 49 -32.27 11.11 9.97
CA ALA A 49 -32.79 10.24 10.98
C ALA A 49 -31.79 10.28 12.12
N ALA A 50 -32.23 10.75 13.28
CA ALA A 50 -31.46 10.65 14.50
C ALA A 50 -31.35 9.17 14.79
N ASP A 51 -30.28 8.55 14.26
CA ASP A 51 -29.88 7.24 14.70
C ASP A 51 -28.44 7.01 14.31
N ASP A 52 -27.60 7.34 15.25
CA ASP A 52 -26.35 6.66 15.45
C ASP A 52 -26.66 5.28 16.06
N GLN A 53 -27.30 4.42 15.28
CA GLN A 53 -27.39 3.01 15.61
C GLN A 53 -26.01 2.44 15.31
N SER A 54 -25.10 2.60 16.27
CA SER A 54 -23.90 1.80 16.31
C SER A 54 -24.36 0.35 16.26
N LEU A 55 -23.81 -0.45 15.35
CA LEU A 55 -24.07 -1.88 15.28
C LEU A 55 -23.36 -2.57 16.46
N THR A 56 -23.61 -2.03 17.67
CA THR A 56 -22.98 -2.48 18.90
C THR A 56 -24.01 -3.23 19.74
N TRP A 57 -23.66 -4.46 20.09
CA TRP A 57 -24.48 -5.31 20.93
C TRP A 57 -23.57 -5.95 22.00
N HIS A 58 -23.95 -5.79 23.29
CA HIS A 58 -23.16 -6.28 24.42
C HIS A 58 -21.65 -5.97 24.35
N GLY A 59 -21.30 -4.71 24.00
CA GLY A 59 -19.89 -4.29 23.91
C GLY A 59 -19.17 -4.76 22.66
N ILE A 60 -19.83 -5.50 21.75
CA ILE A 60 -19.28 -5.94 20.47
C ILE A 60 -19.87 -5.09 19.35
N THR A 61 -19.04 -4.49 18.54
CA THR A 61 -19.40 -3.64 17.38
C THR A 61 -19.08 -4.36 16.08
N LEU A 62 -20.11 -4.55 15.24
CA LEU A 62 -19.91 -4.90 13.84
C LEU A 62 -19.65 -3.62 13.06
N TYR A 63 -18.63 -3.61 12.22
CA TYR A 63 -18.30 -2.49 11.34
C TYR A 63 -17.78 -2.98 10.00
N GLY A 64 -17.84 -2.10 9.00
CA GLY A 64 -17.29 -2.41 7.70
C GLY A 64 -17.28 -1.23 6.73
N ILE A 65 -16.65 -1.48 5.58
CA ILE A 65 -16.59 -0.57 4.45
C ILE A 65 -16.81 -1.38 3.17
N ILE A 66 -17.64 -0.85 2.28
CA ILE A 66 -17.73 -1.29 0.89
C ILE A 66 -17.34 -0.09 0.04
N ASP A 67 -16.29 -0.24 -0.74
CA ASP A 67 -15.74 0.81 -1.61
C ASP A 67 -15.55 0.22 -3.01
N ILE A 68 -16.21 0.83 -3.99
CA ILE A 68 -16.21 0.37 -5.39
C ILE A 68 -16.33 1.57 -6.33
N GLY A 69 -15.66 1.48 -7.47
CA GLY A 69 -15.66 2.56 -8.44
C GLY A 69 -15.31 2.13 -9.85
N LEU A 70 -14.96 3.13 -10.64
CA LEU A 70 -14.46 2.99 -12.00
C LEU A 70 -13.10 3.71 -12.08
N GLN A 71 -12.14 3.09 -12.75
CA GLN A 71 -10.81 3.62 -12.93
C GLN A 71 -10.39 3.50 -14.39
N TYR A 72 -9.67 4.49 -14.85
CA TYR A 72 -8.90 4.45 -16.10
C TYR A 72 -7.43 4.58 -15.74
N GLU A 73 -6.60 3.76 -16.36
CA GLU A 73 -5.16 3.74 -16.18
C GLU A 73 -4.49 3.77 -17.56
N ASP A 74 -3.62 4.73 -17.83
CA ASP A 74 -3.14 4.95 -19.20
C ASP A 74 -2.05 3.96 -19.60
N HIS A 75 -1.35 3.35 -18.65
CA HIS A 75 -0.32 2.33 -18.88
C HIS A 75 -0.46 1.16 -17.89
N GLY A 76 -1.70 0.74 -17.66
CA GLY A 76 -2.03 -0.27 -16.67
C GLY A 76 -1.93 -1.71 -17.13
N ALA A 77 -1.91 -2.62 -16.18
CA ALA A 77 -2.16 -4.03 -16.41
C ALA A 77 -3.67 -4.33 -16.40
N PRO A 78 -4.12 -5.43 -16.99
CA PRO A 78 -5.51 -5.85 -16.86
C PRO A 78 -5.91 -5.97 -15.38
N ILE A 79 -7.08 -5.45 -15.04
CA ILE A 79 -7.64 -5.53 -13.68
C ILE A 79 -7.91 -6.99 -13.34
N SER A 80 -7.53 -7.40 -12.14
CA SER A 80 -7.71 -8.76 -11.64
C SER A 80 -8.59 -8.76 -10.41
N ASP A 81 -9.50 -9.73 -10.32
CA ASP A 81 -10.36 -9.92 -9.15
C ASP A 81 -9.57 -10.28 -7.87
N TYR A 82 -8.32 -10.73 -8.02
CA TYR A 82 -7.46 -11.09 -6.89
C TYR A 82 -6.70 -9.91 -6.30
N PHE A 83 -6.56 -8.82 -7.05
CA PHE A 83 -5.92 -7.61 -6.58
C PHE A 83 -6.98 -6.57 -6.29
N LEU A 84 -6.84 -5.89 -5.19
CA LEU A 84 -7.64 -4.74 -4.87
C LEU A 84 -7.20 -3.56 -5.73
N ALA A 85 -8.11 -2.66 -5.98
CA ALA A 85 -7.82 -1.43 -6.68
C ALA A 85 -6.71 -0.65 -6.00
N GLY A 86 -6.12 0.20 -6.74
CA GLY A 86 -4.99 0.96 -6.30
C GLY A 86 -3.67 0.24 -6.57
N ALA A 87 -3.65 -1.09 -6.59
CA ALA A 87 -2.45 -1.83 -6.98
C ALA A 87 -2.06 -1.63 -8.46
N ASN A 88 -2.95 -1.06 -9.23
CA ASN A 88 -2.73 -0.73 -10.64
C ASN A 88 -2.31 0.74 -10.87
N ASP A 89 -2.34 1.57 -9.85
CA ASP A 89 -2.16 3.02 -9.99
C ASP A 89 -0.72 3.45 -10.18
N VAL A 90 0.22 2.53 -10.12
CA VAL A 90 1.63 2.82 -10.38
C VAL A 90 1.98 2.54 -11.84
N VAL A 91 3.06 3.16 -12.31
CA VAL A 91 3.57 2.93 -13.66
C VAL A 91 3.87 1.46 -13.90
N GLN A 92 3.19 0.84 -14.85
CA GLN A 92 3.37 -0.57 -15.14
C GLN A 92 4.64 -0.82 -15.96
N LYS A 93 5.42 -1.79 -15.50
CA LYS A 93 6.71 -2.15 -16.08
C LYS A 93 6.56 -2.67 -17.51
N ASP A 94 5.59 -3.55 -17.75
CA ASP A 94 5.50 -4.35 -18.96
C ASP A 94 4.26 -4.06 -19.81
N SER A 95 3.46 -3.06 -19.45
CA SER A 95 2.24 -2.72 -20.18
C SER A 95 2.33 -1.37 -20.87
N LEU A 96 1.94 -1.34 -22.14
CA LEU A 96 1.71 -0.14 -22.94
C LEU A 96 0.21 0.13 -23.15
N ARG A 97 -0.65 -0.62 -22.49
CA ARG A 97 -2.09 -0.57 -22.70
C ARG A 97 -2.73 0.40 -21.73
N SER A 98 -3.76 1.08 -22.18
CA SER A 98 -4.72 1.68 -21.28
C SER A 98 -5.76 0.65 -20.85
N VAL A 99 -6.18 0.74 -19.59
CA VAL A 99 -7.20 -0.13 -18.99
C VAL A 99 -8.32 0.74 -18.44
N PHE A 100 -9.55 0.31 -18.63
CA PHE A 100 -10.72 0.94 -18.01
C PHE A 100 -11.62 -0.16 -17.45
N GLY A 101 -12.04 -0.02 -16.21
CA GLY A 101 -12.88 -1.02 -15.58
C GLY A 101 -13.41 -0.61 -14.22
N ALA A 102 -14.23 -1.48 -13.67
CA ALA A 102 -14.64 -1.38 -12.27
C ALA A 102 -13.47 -1.78 -11.37
N THR A 103 -13.28 -1.04 -10.29
CA THR A 103 -12.20 -1.27 -9.34
C THR A 103 -12.73 -1.24 -7.91
N PRO A 104 -12.31 -2.17 -7.05
CA PRO A 104 -12.68 -2.17 -5.65
C PRO A 104 -11.70 -1.35 -4.81
N SER A 105 -12.16 -0.85 -3.68
CA SER A 105 -11.28 -0.34 -2.61
C SER A 105 -10.40 0.86 -2.97
N ASN A 106 -10.91 1.78 -3.77
CA ASN A 106 -10.14 2.93 -4.26
C ASN A 106 -9.73 3.93 -3.16
N MET A 107 -10.69 4.34 -2.31
CA MET A 107 -10.41 5.23 -1.18
C MET A 107 -10.02 4.46 0.08
N SER A 108 -10.63 3.30 0.29
CA SER A 108 -10.43 2.49 1.50
C SER A 108 -10.57 1.02 1.19
N GLN A 109 -9.77 0.19 1.81
CA GLN A 109 -9.94 -1.27 1.71
C GLN A 109 -11.35 -1.68 2.13
N SER A 110 -12.06 -2.39 1.24
CA SER A 110 -13.34 -3.02 1.56
C SER A 110 -13.13 -4.11 2.59
N ARG A 111 -13.87 -4.02 3.70
CA ARG A 111 -13.62 -4.84 4.87
C ARG A 111 -14.88 -5.05 5.70
N ILE A 112 -14.84 -6.11 6.49
CA ILE A 112 -15.80 -6.39 7.55
C ILE A 112 -15.02 -6.76 8.81
N GLY A 113 -15.46 -6.32 9.98
CA GLY A 113 -14.79 -6.60 11.22
C GLY A 113 -15.72 -6.57 12.43
N LEU A 114 -15.23 -7.18 13.48
CA LEU A 114 -15.79 -7.12 14.83
C LEU A 114 -14.74 -6.52 15.75
N SER A 115 -15.17 -5.61 16.60
CA SER A 115 -14.34 -5.11 17.71
C SER A 115 -15.15 -5.12 18.98
N GLY A 116 -14.48 -5.29 20.10
CA GLY A 116 -15.14 -5.28 21.39
C GLY A 116 -14.37 -4.54 22.46
N LYS A 117 -15.13 -4.00 23.42
CA LYS A 117 -14.59 -3.39 24.63
C LYS A 117 -15.46 -3.81 25.81
N GLU A 118 -14.85 -4.51 26.75
CA GLU A 118 -15.50 -5.03 27.96
C GLU A 118 -14.87 -4.35 29.18
N PRO A 119 -15.63 -3.58 29.98
CA PRO A 119 -15.16 -3.03 31.25
C PRO A 119 -14.72 -4.13 32.21
N LEU A 120 -13.57 -3.94 32.86
CA LEU A 120 -13.03 -4.87 33.84
C LEU A 120 -13.08 -4.26 35.25
N ILE A 121 -11.93 -3.93 35.81
CA ILE A 121 -11.79 -3.35 37.11
C ILE A 121 -11.16 -1.95 37.02
N GLY A 122 -11.66 -0.99 37.78
CA GLY A 122 -11.19 0.38 37.75
C GLY A 122 -11.43 1.02 36.37
N ASP A 123 -10.40 1.59 35.75
CA ASP A 123 -10.43 2.20 34.42
C ASP A 123 -9.99 1.24 33.30
N TRP A 124 -9.75 -0.04 33.62
CA TRP A 124 -9.33 -1.06 32.67
C TRP A 124 -10.48 -1.65 31.88
N SER A 125 -10.20 -1.94 30.63
CA SER A 125 -11.11 -2.68 29.73
C SER A 125 -10.34 -3.75 28.98
N GLY A 126 -10.95 -4.93 28.80
CA GLY A 126 -10.55 -5.88 27.78
C GLY A 126 -10.92 -5.37 26.40
N VAL A 127 -10.05 -5.51 25.41
CA VAL A 127 -10.30 -5.10 24.04
C VAL A 127 -9.93 -6.20 23.08
N PHE A 128 -10.66 -6.31 21.96
CA PHE A 128 -10.28 -7.16 20.84
C PHE A 128 -10.69 -6.56 19.50
N LYS A 129 -10.08 -7.07 18.43
CA LYS A 129 -10.45 -6.78 17.05
C LYS A 129 -10.20 -8.00 16.17
N VAL A 130 -11.14 -8.30 15.27
CA VAL A 130 -10.99 -9.24 14.16
C VAL A 130 -11.50 -8.55 12.91
N GLU A 131 -10.67 -8.50 11.86
CA GLU A 131 -11.00 -7.80 10.61
C GLU A 131 -10.50 -8.61 9.42
N THR A 132 -11.33 -8.72 8.39
CA THR A 132 -10.96 -9.31 7.10
C THR A 132 -11.23 -8.34 5.97
N TYR A 133 -10.40 -8.38 4.93
CA TYR A 133 -10.60 -7.65 3.70
C TYR A 133 -11.24 -8.54 2.65
N PHE A 134 -12.03 -7.95 1.77
CA PHE A 134 -12.66 -8.66 0.68
C PHE A 134 -12.73 -7.79 -0.58
N ASN A 135 -12.86 -8.46 -1.73
CA ASN A 135 -13.12 -7.81 -3.00
C ASN A 135 -14.63 -7.74 -3.23
N PRO A 136 -15.26 -6.56 -3.23
CA PRO A 136 -16.70 -6.43 -3.44
C PRO A 136 -17.16 -6.76 -4.86
N GLN A 137 -16.25 -6.90 -5.84
CA GLN A 137 -16.59 -7.29 -7.20
C GLN A 137 -16.76 -8.80 -7.35
N SER A 138 -15.87 -9.58 -6.74
CA SER A 138 -15.89 -11.05 -6.82
C SER A 138 -16.51 -11.71 -5.61
N GLY A 139 -16.54 -11.04 -4.45
CA GLY A 139 -16.93 -11.60 -3.16
C GLY A 139 -15.82 -12.42 -2.48
N ASP A 140 -14.65 -12.54 -3.09
CA ASP A 140 -13.51 -13.25 -2.52
C ASP A 140 -12.88 -12.48 -1.35
N LEU A 141 -12.34 -13.20 -0.40
CA LEU A 141 -11.44 -12.63 0.61
C LEU A 141 -10.13 -12.18 -0.06
N SER A 142 -9.59 -11.08 0.42
CA SER A 142 -8.29 -10.60 -0.05
C SER A 142 -7.18 -11.56 0.34
N ASP A 143 -6.42 -12.03 -0.63
CA ASP A 143 -5.24 -12.88 -0.43
C ASP A 143 -4.22 -12.61 -1.55
N ALA A 144 -3.33 -11.68 -1.30
CA ALA A 144 -2.32 -11.29 -2.25
C ALA A 144 -1.29 -12.38 -2.50
N LEU A 145 -0.99 -13.21 -1.53
CA LEU A 145 -0.08 -14.34 -1.72
C LEU A 145 -0.66 -15.36 -2.69
N LYS A 146 -1.97 -15.63 -2.61
CA LYS A 146 -2.70 -16.41 -3.59
C LYS A 146 -2.61 -15.79 -4.98
N ALA A 147 -2.80 -14.48 -5.07
CA ALA A 147 -2.68 -13.76 -6.33
C ALA A 147 -1.27 -13.88 -6.94
N LEU A 148 -0.23 -13.77 -6.12
CA LEU A 148 1.15 -13.97 -6.56
C LEU A 148 1.38 -15.39 -7.10
N THR A 149 0.89 -16.44 -6.42
CA THR A 149 1.04 -17.82 -6.91
C THR A 149 0.31 -18.07 -8.22
N GLN A 150 -0.78 -17.39 -8.48
CA GLN A 150 -1.51 -17.48 -9.74
C GLN A 150 -0.78 -16.83 -10.91
N GLN A 151 0.20 -15.97 -10.64
CA GLN A 151 1.08 -15.40 -11.64
C GLN A 151 2.32 -16.28 -11.92
N ASN A 152 2.54 -17.34 -11.12
CA ASN A 152 3.68 -18.24 -11.30
C ASN A 152 3.78 -18.80 -12.72
N GLY A 153 4.97 -18.74 -13.29
CA GLY A 153 5.28 -19.23 -14.63
C GLY A 153 4.78 -18.36 -15.78
N LYS A 154 3.99 -17.33 -15.53
CA LYS A 154 3.55 -16.41 -16.57
C LYS A 154 4.67 -15.44 -16.94
N ALA A 155 4.74 -15.08 -18.24
CA ALA A 155 5.56 -13.96 -18.65
C ALA A 155 5.07 -12.67 -17.98
N LEU A 156 5.96 -11.72 -17.66
CA LEU A 156 5.60 -10.45 -17.04
C LEU A 156 4.48 -9.72 -17.80
N SER A 157 4.57 -9.70 -19.15
CA SER A 157 3.55 -9.10 -20.02
C SER A 157 2.18 -9.79 -19.99
N ALA A 158 2.09 -10.97 -19.40
CA ALA A 158 0.86 -11.75 -19.23
C ALA A 158 0.36 -11.79 -17.79
N GLN A 159 1.10 -11.20 -16.85
CA GLN A 159 0.63 -11.05 -15.47
C GLN A 159 -0.43 -9.96 -15.40
N THR A 160 -1.44 -10.22 -14.61
CA THR A 160 -2.37 -9.19 -14.14
C THR A 160 -1.73 -8.51 -12.96
N THR A 161 -1.84 -7.27 -12.75
CA THR A 161 -1.25 -6.49 -11.65
C THR A 161 -0.01 -7.15 -11.02
N GLY A 162 1.14 -6.75 -11.40
CA GLY A 162 2.40 -7.37 -10.95
C GLY A 162 2.80 -7.07 -9.51
N ILE A 163 1.95 -6.44 -8.74
CA ILE A 163 2.34 -5.89 -7.46
C ILE A 163 1.21 -6.20 -6.49
N ASP A 164 1.53 -6.86 -5.55
CA ASP A 164 1.80 -6.43 -4.25
C ASP A 164 0.87 -6.97 -3.20
N SER A 165 1.47 -7.72 -2.40
CA SER A 165 0.94 -8.29 -1.18
C SER A 165 0.53 -7.28 -0.11
N SER A 166 0.88 -6.02 -0.20
CA SER A 166 0.65 -5.10 0.90
C SER A 166 -0.78 -4.64 1.02
N VAL A 167 -1.45 -4.58 -0.09
CA VAL A 167 -2.84 -4.11 -0.15
C VAL A 167 -3.80 -5.19 0.30
N ALA A 168 -3.44 -6.43 0.05
CA ALA A 168 -4.19 -7.62 0.43
C ALA A 168 -3.20 -8.61 1.02
N GLY A 169 -3.22 -8.79 2.30
CA GLY A 169 -2.37 -9.75 2.99
C GLY A 169 -2.95 -11.16 2.98
N ILE A 170 -3.05 -11.73 4.13
CA ILE A 170 -3.75 -12.98 4.39
C ILE A 170 -5.22 -12.68 4.77
N PRO A 171 -6.12 -13.68 4.76
CA PRO A 171 -7.56 -13.47 4.96
C PRO A 171 -7.94 -12.65 6.19
N PHE A 172 -7.25 -12.85 7.33
CA PHE A 172 -7.44 -12.02 8.51
C PHE A 172 -6.36 -10.95 8.63
N GLU A 173 -6.72 -9.73 8.31
CA GLU A 173 -5.82 -8.60 8.32
C GLU A 173 -5.45 -8.14 9.71
N GLN A 174 -6.41 -8.17 10.63
CA GLN A 174 -6.17 -7.91 12.03
C GLN A 174 -6.89 -8.96 12.89
N SER A 175 -6.19 -9.49 13.87
CA SER A 175 -6.73 -10.40 14.86
C SER A 175 -5.91 -10.28 16.13
N TYR A 176 -6.41 -9.50 17.09
CA TYR A 176 -5.72 -9.25 18.36
C TYR A 176 -6.69 -9.06 19.52
N ALA A 177 -6.16 -9.23 20.73
CA ALA A 177 -6.84 -8.89 21.98
C ALA A 177 -5.85 -8.26 22.95
N GLY A 178 -6.36 -7.59 23.98
CA GLY A 178 -5.51 -6.93 24.97
C GLY A 178 -6.26 -6.16 26.04
N LEU A 179 -5.54 -5.27 26.68
CA LEU A 179 -6.02 -4.42 27.76
C LEU A 179 -5.86 -2.95 27.41
N SER A 180 -6.83 -2.13 27.78
CA SER A 180 -6.83 -0.69 27.55
C SER A 180 -7.22 0.05 28.82
N SER A 181 -6.50 1.12 29.12
CA SER A 181 -6.83 2.07 30.16
C SER A 181 -6.61 3.51 29.64
N PRO A 182 -7.50 4.46 29.90
CA PRO A 182 -7.27 5.86 29.59
C PRO A 182 -6.02 6.43 30.27
N THR A 183 -5.68 5.90 31.46
CA THR A 183 -4.53 6.35 32.25
C THR A 183 -3.21 5.73 31.80
N PHE A 184 -3.22 4.46 31.43
CA PHE A 184 -2.00 3.68 31.18
C PHE A 184 -1.79 3.31 29.71
N GLY A 185 -2.71 3.65 28.81
CA GLY A 185 -2.62 3.29 27.40
C GLY A 185 -3.20 1.93 27.09
N THR A 186 -2.84 1.41 25.93
CA THR A 186 -3.39 0.16 25.39
C THR A 186 -2.26 -0.79 25.05
N LEU A 187 -2.37 -2.04 25.52
CA LEU A 187 -1.45 -3.12 25.25
C LEU A 187 -2.21 -4.26 24.57
N THR A 188 -1.79 -4.65 23.37
CA THR A 188 -2.46 -5.66 22.53
C THR A 188 -1.50 -6.73 22.05
N PHE A 189 -2.01 -7.94 21.83
CA PHE A 189 -1.29 -9.12 21.35
C PHE A 189 -2.00 -9.70 20.13
N GLY A 190 -1.26 -10.06 19.10
CA GLY A 190 -1.79 -10.73 17.91
C GLY A 190 -1.27 -10.12 16.62
N ARG A 191 -2.02 -10.37 15.51
CA ARG A 191 -1.77 -9.73 14.23
C ARG A 191 -2.44 -8.36 14.19
N GLN A 192 -1.67 -7.32 13.98
CA GLN A 192 -2.16 -5.93 14.04
C GLN A 192 -1.31 -4.98 13.21
N ASN A 193 -1.86 -3.81 12.90
CA ASN A 193 -1.14 -2.77 12.17
C ASN A 193 0.18 -2.41 12.87
N THR A 194 1.18 -2.11 12.06
CA THR A 194 2.41 -1.47 12.53
C THR A 194 2.14 -0.05 13.02
N LEU A 195 3.03 0.49 13.85
CA LEU A 195 2.97 1.90 14.25
C LEU A 195 3.11 2.82 13.03
N LEU A 196 3.96 2.42 12.07
CA LEU A 196 4.17 3.17 10.83
C LEU A 196 2.92 3.14 9.93
N ALA A 197 2.19 2.00 9.84
CA ALA A 197 0.93 1.94 9.12
C ALA A 197 -0.13 2.91 9.68
N ASP A 198 -0.21 3.00 11.00
CA ASP A 198 -1.10 3.95 11.66
C ASP A 198 -0.64 5.40 11.43
N ALA A 199 0.68 5.64 11.34
CA ALA A 199 1.25 6.94 11.00
C ALA A 199 0.85 7.40 9.59
N VAL A 200 0.93 6.52 8.60
CA VAL A 200 0.52 6.85 7.23
C VAL A 200 -0.95 7.22 7.20
N ALA A 201 -1.83 6.46 7.82
CA ALA A 201 -3.25 6.80 7.89
C ALA A 201 -3.51 8.18 8.54
N LYS A 202 -2.66 8.58 9.49
CA LYS A 202 -2.77 9.87 10.23
C LYS A 202 -2.17 11.05 9.47
N TYR A 203 -1.03 10.87 8.79
CA TYR A 203 -0.19 11.94 8.24
C TYR A 203 -0.16 12.00 6.72
N ASP A 204 -0.80 11.07 6.03
CA ASP A 204 -0.99 11.17 4.58
C ASP A 204 -2.17 12.10 4.26
N PRO A 205 -1.98 13.12 3.40
CA PRO A 205 -3.07 13.99 2.96
C PRO A 205 -4.27 13.22 2.40
N GLN A 206 -4.02 12.14 1.68
CA GLN A 206 -5.04 11.27 1.07
C GLN A 206 -5.54 10.17 2.01
N ALA A 207 -5.11 10.17 3.29
CA ALA A 207 -5.52 9.20 4.31
C ALA A 207 -5.30 7.74 3.91
N ALA A 208 -4.16 7.44 3.31
CA ALA A 208 -3.79 6.12 2.80
C ALA A 208 -4.77 5.56 1.75
N SER A 209 -5.35 6.43 0.93
CA SER A 209 -6.18 6.03 -0.21
C SER A 209 -5.38 5.15 -1.17
N GLN A 210 -6.01 4.12 -1.72
CA GLN A 210 -5.36 3.21 -2.66
C GLN A 210 -5.18 3.84 -4.04
N ALA A 211 -6.11 4.71 -4.46
CA ALA A 211 -6.11 5.30 -5.80
C ALA A 211 -5.45 6.68 -5.88
N PHE A 212 -5.24 7.36 -4.75
CA PHE A 212 -4.78 8.76 -4.77
C PHE A 212 -3.54 9.02 -3.93
N SER A 213 -2.98 7.98 -3.29
CA SER A 213 -1.79 8.07 -2.45
C SER A 213 -0.76 7.02 -2.83
N LEU A 214 0.40 7.45 -3.30
CA LEU A 214 1.48 6.52 -3.63
C LEU A 214 1.94 5.73 -2.39
N ILE A 215 2.02 6.36 -1.22
CA ILE A 215 2.38 5.68 0.03
C ILE A 215 1.25 4.80 0.59
N GLY A 216 0.00 5.11 0.27
CA GLY A 216 -1.15 4.29 0.62
C GLY A 216 -1.20 3.02 -0.22
N LEU A 217 -0.81 3.13 -1.47
CA LEU A 217 -0.75 2.08 -2.46
C LEU A 217 0.50 1.20 -2.30
N SER A 218 1.66 1.83 -2.32
CA SER A 218 2.94 1.12 -2.40
C SER A 218 3.32 0.50 -1.11
N GLY A 219 2.53 -0.21 -0.59
CA GLY A 219 3.26 -0.53 0.37
C GLY A 219 3.06 -1.61 1.30
N THR A 220 3.74 -2.61 1.16
CA THR A 220 3.95 -3.54 2.24
C THR A 220 4.28 -2.79 3.50
N SER A 221 4.98 -1.72 3.35
CA SER A 221 5.44 -0.98 4.47
C SER A 221 4.88 0.38 4.38
N ALA A 222 3.66 0.53 4.74
CA ALA A 222 3.09 1.82 4.96
C ALA A 222 4.15 2.93 5.03
N GLY A 223 4.28 3.72 4.04
CA GLY A 223 5.35 4.71 3.99
C GLY A 223 6.38 4.43 2.92
N GLY A 224 5.99 3.65 1.97
CA GLY A 224 6.74 3.61 0.76
C GLY A 224 7.95 2.80 0.73
N GLY A 225 8.02 1.97 1.46
CA GLY A 225 9.11 1.18 1.22
C GLY A 225 9.01 -0.10 1.98
N ASP A 226 9.17 -1.07 1.61
CA ASP A 226 9.37 -2.40 2.08
C ASP A 226 10.23 -2.48 3.37
N THR A 227 9.91 -1.66 4.38
CA THR A 227 10.59 -1.76 5.67
C THR A 227 10.18 -3.04 6.37
N GLN A 228 8.90 -3.33 6.32
CA GLN A 228 8.26 -4.55 6.84
C GLN A 228 6.83 -4.63 6.32
N ASP A 229 6.15 -5.69 6.66
CA ASP A 229 4.72 -5.79 6.39
C ASP A 229 3.93 -4.68 7.10
N ARG A 230 2.86 -4.25 6.47
CA ARG A 230 1.91 -3.29 7.03
C ARG A 230 1.32 -3.75 8.36
N ARG A 231 1.34 -5.04 8.59
CA ARG A 231 0.90 -5.71 9.83
C ARG A 231 1.93 -6.72 10.27
N LEU A 232 2.08 -6.81 11.56
CA LEU A 232 2.97 -7.79 12.16
C LEU A 232 2.17 -8.90 12.83
N ASP A 233 2.49 -10.14 12.47
CA ASP A 233 1.99 -11.34 13.14
C ASP A 233 2.68 -11.53 14.48
N SER A 234 2.05 -12.27 15.38
CA SER A 234 2.66 -12.65 16.67
C SER A 234 3.31 -11.45 17.36
N SER A 235 2.62 -10.31 17.37
CA SER A 235 3.19 -9.06 17.87
C SER A 235 2.56 -8.61 19.18
N LEU A 236 3.37 -7.92 19.97
CA LEU A 236 2.98 -7.13 21.14
C LEU A 236 3.04 -5.67 20.75
N LYS A 237 1.98 -4.91 20.98
CA LYS A 237 1.92 -3.47 20.69
C LYS A 237 1.41 -2.70 21.89
N TYR A 238 2.14 -1.66 22.26
CA TYR A 238 1.73 -0.68 23.26
C TYR A 238 1.62 0.68 22.63
N VAL A 239 0.53 1.40 22.93
CA VAL A 239 0.32 2.80 22.53
C VAL A 239 -0.33 3.58 23.68
N ALA A 240 0.14 4.80 23.89
CA ALA A 240 -0.42 5.71 24.89
C ALA A 240 -0.38 7.16 24.41
N ASN A 241 -1.31 7.96 24.97
CA ASN A 241 -1.34 9.41 24.82
C ASN A 241 -1.44 10.03 26.22
N PHE A 242 -0.37 10.66 26.65
CA PHE A 242 -0.28 11.31 27.96
C PHE A 242 -0.39 12.83 27.77
N SER A 243 -1.61 13.37 27.87
CA SER A 243 -1.87 14.82 27.74
C SER A 243 -1.29 15.42 26.46
N GLY A 244 -1.44 14.70 25.34
CA GLY A 244 -0.93 15.13 24.03
C GLY A 244 0.44 14.59 23.67
N VAL A 245 1.16 13.92 24.58
CA VAL A 245 2.41 13.21 24.26
C VAL A 245 2.06 11.79 23.79
N HIS A 246 2.49 11.45 22.59
CA HIS A 246 2.30 10.12 21.98
C HIS A 246 3.51 9.23 22.27
N VAL A 247 3.27 8.02 22.75
CA VAL A 247 4.30 7.01 22.97
C VAL A 247 3.81 5.69 22.39
N GLY A 248 4.66 4.99 21.64
CA GLY A 248 4.34 3.68 21.08
C GLY A 248 5.55 2.76 21.06
N GLY A 249 5.29 1.47 21.18
CA GLY A 249 6.27 0.41 20.99
C GLY A 249 5.58 -0.83 20.46
N GLN A 250 6.22 -1.51 19.51
CA GLN A 250 5.74 -2.78 18.96
C GLN A 250 6.91 -3.74 18.77
N TYR A 251 6.66 -5.01 19.02
CA TYR A 251 7.64 -6.07 18.82
C TYR A 251 6.97 -7.31 18.21
N LYS A 252 7.54 -7.81 17.09
CA LYS A 252 7.16 -9.07 16.45
C LYS A 252 8.07 -10.19 16.95
N PHE A 253 7.47 -11.25 17.48
CA PHE A 253 8.17 -12.45 17.90
C PHE A 253 8.42 -13.38 16.71
N ASN A 254 9.50 -14.13 16.74
CA ASN A 254 9.85 -15.08 15.68
C ASN A 254 9.02 -16.39 15.68
N GLY A 255 8.01 -16.50 16.53
CA GLY A 255 7.23 -17.72 16.64
C GLY A 255 8.08 -18.93 17.08
N ALA A 256 7.89 -20.05 16.39
CA ALA A 256 8.56 -21.32 16.75
C ALA A 256 10.03 -21.42 16.33
N ASN A 257 10.51 -20.53 15.48
CA ASN A 257 11.85 -20.66 14.89
C ASN A 257 12.98 -20.16 15.80
N GLY A 258 12.66 -19.35 16.81
CA GLY A 258 13.66 -18.74 17.70
C GLY A 258 14.64 -17.81 16.98
N GLY A 259 15.48 -17.12 17.72
CA GLY A 259 16.47 -16.20 17.17
C GLY A 259 15.88 -14.85 16.73
N SER A 260 16.65 -14.08 15.94
CA SER A 260 16.27 -12.74 15.49
C SER A 260 15.68 -12.71 14.07
N ALA A 261 15.74 -13.80 13.33
CA ALA A 261 15.18 -13.85 11.98
C ALA A 261 13.67 -13.59 11.99
N ASN A 262 13.18 -12.82 11.02
CA ASN A 262 11.77 -12.45 10.90
C ASN A 262 11.15 -11.79 12.16
N THR A 263 11.98 -11.09 12.95
CA THR A 263 11.52 -10.25 14.05
C THR A 263 11.51 -8.78 13.63
N ALA A 264 10.66 -7.99 14.27
CA ALA A 264 10.63 -6.54 14.05
C ALA A 264 10.41 -5.81 15.36
N MET A 265 10.92 -4.59 15.44
CA MET A 265 10.65 -3.67 16.54
C MET A 265 10.38 -2.28 15.99
N GLU A 266 9.43 -1.60 16.62
CA GLU A 266 9.06 -0.23 16.29
C GLU A 266 8.93 0.61 17.55
N PHE A 267 9.28 1.88 17.43
CA PHE A 267 9.11 2.88 18.47
C PHE A 267 8.50 4.15 17.88
N GLN A 268 7.63 4.77 18.65
CA GLN A 268 7.00 6.05 18.36
C GLN A 268 7.20 7.00 19.52
N LEU A 269 7.54 8.23 19.23
CA LEU A 269 7.53 9.35 20.17
C LEU A 269 7.06 10.61 19.44
N GLY A 270 6.13 11.32 20.03
CA GLY A 270 5.61 12.53 19.43
C GLY A 270 4.68 13.30 20.32
N GLY A 271 3.92 14.20 19.73
CA GLY A 271 2.94 14.98 20.47
C GLY A 271 2.02 15.81 19.59
N GLN A 272 0.98 16.33 20.25
CA GLN A 272 0.04 17.25 19.64
C GLN A 272 -0.26 18.43 20.57
N TYR A 273 -0.28 19.62 19.99
CA TYR A 273 -0.59 20.85 20.70
C TYR A 273 -1.10 21.93 19.77
N ALA A 274 -2.19 22.61 20.12
CA ALA A 274 -2.74 23.78 19.40
C ALA A 274 -2.86 23.59 17.88
N GLY A 275 -3.39 22.46 17.43
CA GLY A 275 -3.56 22.12 16.01
C GLY A 275 -2.34 21.47 15.34
N ALA A 276 -1.15 21.57 15.95
CA ALA A 276 0.04 20.88 15.50
C ALA A 276 0.08 19.44 16.00
N SER A 277 0.55 18.52 15.15
CA SER A 277 0.89 17.14 15.52
C SER A 277 2.22 16.77 14.87
N LEU A 278 3.11 16.16 15.64
CA LEU A 278 4.43 15.69 15.20
C LEU A 278 4.71 14.35 15.85
N ASP A 279 5.07 13.36 15.03
CA ASP A 279 5.52 12.05 15.51
C ASP A 279 6.80 11.63 14.80
N ALA A 280 7.69 10.98 15.54
CA ALA A 280 8.88 10.32 15.02
C ALA A 280 8.77 8.82 15.27
N TYR A 281 9.24 8.04 14.28
CA TYR A 281 9.21 6.57 14.31
C TYR A 281 10.60 6.02 14.02
N TYR A 282 10.93 4.93 14.68
CA TYR A 282 12.07 4.08 14.38
C TYR A 282 11.59 2.67 14.17
N VAL A 283 12.04 2.04 13.10
CA VAL A 283 11.71 0.66 12.77
C VAL A 283 12.99 -0.14 12.50
N LYS A 284 13.05 -1.34 13.03
CA LYS A 284 14.06 -2.35 12.70
C LYS A 284 13.36 -3.67 12.44
N ALA A 285 13.49 -4.19 11.22
CA ALA A 285 13.00 -5.50 10.85
C ALA A 285 14.17 -6.39 10.42
N TYR A 286 14.24 -7.59 10.96
CA TYR A 286 15.27 -8.57 10.63
C TYR A 286 14.69 -9.63 9.71
N SER A 287 15.41 -9.92 8.61
CA SER A 287 14.97 -10.87 7.59
C SER A 287 13.56 -10.55 7.08
N ALA A 288 13.29 -9.27 6.81
CA ALA A 288 12.04 -8.85 6.19
C ALA A 288 11.90 -9.51 4.82
N ILE A 289 10.71 -10.03 4.54
CA ILE A 289 10.44 -10.82 3.35
C ILE A 289 9.63 -9.99 2.36
N SER A 290 10.12 -9.91 1.12
CA SER A 290 9.35 -9.44 -0.02
C SER A 290 9.08 -10.60 -0.95
N ALA A 291 7.81 -11.03 -1.05
CA ALA A 291 7.42 -12.15 -1.88
C ALA A 291 7.13 -11.70 -3.33
N SER A 292 7.38 -12.58 -4.28
CA SER A 292 7.08 -12.36 -5.70
C SER A 292 6.73 -13.66 -6.41
N SER A 293 6.14 -13.53 -7.61
CA SER A 293 5.82 -14.67 -8.45
C SER A 293 7.09 -15.37 -8.96
N LEU A 294 7.00 -16.67 -9.16
CA LEU A 294 8.07 -17.48 -9.77
C LEU A 294 8.09 -17.30 -11.28
N SER A 295 9.28 -17.23 -11.86
CA SER A 295 9.48 -17.30 -13.30
C SER A 295 9.16 -18.69 -13.85
N ALA A 296 8.98 -18.83 -15.17
CA ALA A 296 8.75 -20.12 -15.81
C ALA A 296 9.89 -21.13 -15.55
N ALA A 297 11.14 -20.67 -15.52
CA ALA A 297 12.30 -21.51 -15.22
C ALA A 297 12.29 -22.02 -13.76
N GLN A 298 11.91 -21.16 -12.82
CA GLN A 298 11.78 -21.53 -11.41
C GLN A 298 10.63 -22.52 -11.20
N VAL A 299 9.47 -22.30 -11.85
CA VAL A 299 8.35 -23.24 -11.84
C VAL A 299 8.76 -24.62 -12.35
N ALA A 300 9.52 -24.70 -13.43
CA ALA A 300 10.04 -25.98 -13.95
C ALA A 300 10.98 -26.70 -12.97
N GLY A 301 11.64 -25.98 -12.07
CA GLY A 301 12.50 -26.53 -11.03
C GLY A 301 11.78 -27.02 -9.77
N LEU A 302 10.53 -26.61 -9.55
CA LEU A 302 9.77 -26.94 -8.31
C LEU A 302 9.65 -28.44 -8.02
N PRO A 303 9.35 -29.33 -9.01
CA PRO A 303 9.20 -30.75 -8.72
C PRO A 303 10.46 -31.41 -8.17
N ALA A 304 11.64 -30.99 -8.66
CA ALA A 304 12.92 -31.49 -8.17
C ALA A 304 13.22 -31.07 -6.72
N LEU A 305 12.58 -29.99 -6.27
CA LEU A 305 12.69 -29.45 -4.90
C LEU A 305 11.56 -29.94 -3.99
N GLY A 306 10.58 -30.66 -4.51
CA GLY A 306 9.43 -31.14 -3.73
C GLY A 306 8.37 -30.08 -3.42
N TYR A 307 8.32 -29.00 -4.18
CA TYR A 307 7.35 -27.90 -3.97
C TYR A 307 6.20 -27.91 -4.97
N SER A 308 5.08 -27.34 -4.57
CA SER A 308 3.89 -27.16 -5.42
C SER A 308 3.83 -25.74 -5.98
N VAL A 309 3.35 -25.60 -7.22
CA VAL A 309 3.14 -24.29 -7.86
C VAL A 309 2.09 -23.46 -7.14
N SER A 310 1.09 -24.10 -6.55
CA SER A 310 -0.10 -23.42 -5.97
C SER A 310 0.19 -22.65 -4.68
N ASN A 311 1.29 -22.93 -4.00
CA ASN A 311 1.65 -22.28 -2.75
C ASN A 311 3.13 -21.87 -2.64
N SER A 312 3.87 -21.96 -3.73
CA SER A 312 5.29 -21.60 -3.76
C SER A 312 5.51 -20.21 -4.34
N LEU A 313 6.40 -19.45 -3.72
CA LEU A 313 6.76 -18.09 -4.09
C LEU A 313 8.28 -17.94 -4.12
N MET A 314 8.74 -16.90 -4.78
CA MET A 314 10.09 -16.38 -4.64
C MET A 314 10.11 -15.36 -3.52
N GLY A 315 11.20 -15.26 -2.77
CA GLY A 315 11.38 -14.24 -1.73
C GLY A 315 12.68 -13.47 -1.87
N THR A 316 12.64 -12.17 -1.60
CA THR A 316 13.80 -11.36 -1.29
C THR A 316 13.79 -11.07 0.21
N ILE A 317 14.94 -11.23 0.88
CA ILE A 317 15.06 -11.11 2.33
C ILE A 317 16.13 -10.10 2.65
N SER A 318 15.84 -9.16 3.57
CA SER A 318 16.76 -8.09 3.97
C SER A 318 16.56 -7.69 5.44
N ASP A 319 17.62 -7.15 6.04
CA ASP A 319 17.55 -6.48 7.34
C ASP A 319 17.27 -4.99 7.11
N ASN A 320 16.07 -4.53 7.47
CA ASN A 320 15.64 -3.18 7.17
C ASN A 320 15.68 -2.28 8.41
N THR A 321 16.05 -1.02 8.21
CA THR A 321 16.01 0.01 9.25
C THR A 321 15.34 1.25 8.68
N SER A 322 14.35 1.82 9.37
CA SER A 322 13.81 3.12 8.95
C SER A 322 13.70 4.13 10.09
N TYR A 323 13.72 5.38 9.69
CA TYR A 323 13.49 6.56 10.52
C TYR A 323 12.49 7.44 9.82
N THR A 324 11.36 7.71 10.48
CA THR A 324 10.29 8.52 9.90
C THR A 324 9.98 9.70 10.82
N VAL A 325 9.79 10.88 10.24
CA VAL A 325 9.25 12.05 10.94
C VAL A 325 8.06 12.55 10.15
N ALA A 326 6.91 12.68 10.82
CA ALA A 326 5.67 13.09 10.19
C ALA A 326 4.97 14.18 11.00
N ALA A 327 4.46 15.19 10.31
CA ALA A 327 3.82 16.35 10.92
C ALA A 327 2.53 16.73 10.20
N SER A 328 1.61 17.32 10.95
CA SER A 328 0.45 18.01 10.39
C SER A 328 0.09 19.23 11.22
N TYR A 329 -0.54 20.21 10.56
CA TYR A 329 -1.08 21.37 11.24
C TYR A 329 -2.50 21.66 10.75
N ASP A 330 -3.43 21.77 11.68
CA ASP A 330 -4.84 22.03 11.46
C ASP A 330 -5.13 23.53 11.68
N PHE A 331 -5.47 24.23 10.58
CA PHE A 331 -5.87 25.65 10.60
C PHE A 331 -7.39 25.83 10.69
N GLY A 332 -8.14 24.75 10.84
CA GLY A 332 -9.59 24.70 10.74
C GLY A 332 -10.02 24.15 9.38
N ALA A 333 -10.27 25.00 8.38
CA ALA A 333 -10.64 24.51 7.06
C ALA A 333 -9.48 23.84 6.31
N PRO A 334 -8.28 24.44 6.16
CA PRO A 334 -7.12 23.74 5.62
C PRO A 334 -6.39 22.98 6.72
N LYS A 335 -6.00 21.75 6.41
CA LYS A 335 -5.03 20.97 7.17
C LYS A 335 -3.86 20.63 6.25
N ILE A 336 -2.66 20.95 6.68
CA ILE A 336 -1.43 20.65 5.94
C ILE A 336 -0.71 19.46 6.55
N PHE A 337 0.03 18.74 5.71
CA PHE A 337 0.77 17.54 6.07
C PHE A 337 2.14 17.55 5.44
N ALA A 338 3.14 17.02 6.13
CA ALA A 338 4.47 16.76 5.59
C ALA A 338 5.14 15.63 6.35
N ALA A 339 5.89 14.81 5.64
CA ALA A 339 6.69 13.78 6.28
C ALA A 339 7.91 13.41 5.44
N TYR A 340 8.87 12.79 6.12
CA TYR A 340 10.08 12.23 5.53
C TYR A 340 10.39 10.89 6.19
N GLU A 341 10.76 9.92 5.35
CA GLU A 341 11.22 8.61 5.80
C GLU A 341 12.54 8.25 5.11
N HIS A 342 13.46 7.69 5.87
CA HIS A 342 14.71 7.11 5.40
C HIS A 342 14.71 5.63 5.69
N ILE A 343 14.80 4.81 4.65
CA ILE A 343 14.81 3.35 4.75
C ILE A 343 16.14 2.83 4.23
N GLN A 344 16.78 2.00 5.04
CA GLN A 344 18.03 1.31 4.70
C GLN A 344 17.76 -0.19 4.66
N PHE A 345 18.12 -0.82 3.54
CA PHE A 345 18.05 -2.26 3.33
C PHE A 345 19.47 -2.80 3.33
N ALA A 346 19.73 -3.76 4.20
CA ALA A 346 21.02 -4.43 4.33
C ALA A 346 20.87 -5.94 4.12
N ASP A 347 21.98 -6.61 3.90
CA ASP A 347 22.01 -8.07 3.85
C ASP A 347 21.51 -8.67 5.15
N PRO A 348 20.70 -9.72 5.11
CA PRO A 348 20.15 -10.33 6.29
C PRO A 348 21.27 -11.00 7.11
N ARG A 349 21.32 -10.73 8.42
CA ARG A 349 22.28 -11.37 9.35
C ARG A 349 22.05 -12.88 9.45
N THR A 350 20.79 -13.29 9.33
CA THR A 350 20.37 -14.68 9.35
C THR A 350 19.53 -14.95 8.11
N PRO A 351 20.16 -15.31 6.97
CA PRO A 351 19.42 -15.62 5.76
C PRO A 351 18.45 -16.79 6.01
N LEU A 352 17.21 -16.63 5.53
CA LEU A 352 16.23 -17.71 5.56
C LEU A 352 16.48 -18.66 4.39
N ALA A 353 16.34 -19.96 4.67
CA ALA A 353 16.47 -21.00 3.64
C ALA A 353 15.15 -21.12 2.86
N ALA A 354 15.23 -21.68 1.65
CA ALA A 354 14.04 -22.12 0.91
C ALA A 354 13.19 -23.08 1.77
N GLY A 355 11.88 -23.04 1.59
CA GLY A 355 10.95 -23.80 2.41
C GLY A 355 10.50 -23.10 3.71
N PHE A 356 11.00 -21.94 4.01
CA PHE A 356 10.49 -21.10 5.09
C PHE A 356 9.07 -20.64 4.76
N ASN A 357 8.11 -20.87 5.66
CA ASN A 357 6.67 -20.71 5.42
C ASN A 357 5.94 -19.79 6.40
N ASP A 358 6.63 -18.82 6.97
CA ASP A 358 6.01 -17.84 7.89
C ASP A 358 5.28 -16.71 7.16
N ILE A 359 4.58 -17.02 6.08
CA ILE A 359 3.80 -16.12 5.25
C ILE A 359 2.41 -16.67 4.94
N GLY A 360 1.65 -17.02 5.99
CA GLY A 360 0.26 -17.43 5.83
C GLY A 360 0.06 -18.79 5.16
N GLY A 361 0.99 -19.73 5.33
CA GLY A 361 0.92 -21.08 4.74
C GLY A 361 1.55 -21.22 3.36
N TYR A 362 2.04 -20.11 2.78
CA TYR A 362 2.84 -20.14 1.55
C TYR A 362 4.31 -20.37 1.87
N VAL A 363 5.04 -20.97 0.93
CA VAL A 363 6.44 -21.33 1.09
C VAL A 363 7.33 -20.55 0.12
N LEU A 364 8.48 -20.09 0.58
CA LEU A 364 9.50 -19.55 -0.29
C LEU A 364 10.31 -20.72 -0.88
N ALA A 365 9.96 -21.16 -2.09
CA ALA A 365 10.69 -22.21 -2.80
C ALA A 365 12.08 -21.72 -3.24
N PHE A 366 12.18 -20.46 -3.57
CA PHE A 366 13.40 -19.78 -3.94
C PHE A 366 13.58 -18.54 -3.08
N VAL A 367 14.74 -18.42 -2.45
CA VAL A 367 15.09 -17.28 -1.63
C VAL A 367 16.35 -16.68 -2.20
N ASN A 368 16.29 -15.41 -2.59
CA ASN A 368 17.43 -14.68 -3.11
C ASN A 368 18.19 -15.45 -4.22
N THR A 369 17.46 -16.17 -5.02
CA THR A 369 18.02 -17.20 -5.88
C THR A 369 18.37 -16.69 -7.26
N GLN A 370 19.33 -15.91 -7.32
CA GLN A 370 20.23 -16.07 -8.44
C GLN A 370 21.47 -16.75 -7.86
N VAL A 371 22.20 -17.49 -8.65
CA VAL A 371 23.44 -18.15 -8.28
C VAL A 371 24.27 -17.27 -7.32
N GLY A 372 24.03 -17.41 -6.06
CA GLY A 372 24.49 -16.50 -5.00
C GLY A 372 23.33 -15.76 -4.30
N PRO A 373 23.50 -15.26 -3.10
CA PRO A 373 22.50 -14.50 -2.39
C PRO A 373 22.15 -13.25 -3.19
N THR A 374 20.93 -13.13 -3.64
CA THR A 374 20.51 -12.05 -4.53
C THR A 374 20.22 -10.75 -3.82
N SER A 375 20.15 -10.75 -2.53
CA SER A 375 20.13 -9.56 -1.70
C SER A 375 21.52 -9.15 -1.20
N THR A 376 22.58 -9.54 -1.86
CA THR A 376 23.86 -8.92 -1.58
C THR A 376 23.85 -7.52 -2.18
N TYR A 377 23.61 -6.56 -1.32
CA TYR A 377 23.84 -5.17 -1.63
C TYR A 377 25.35 -4.92 -1.53
N ALA A 378 26.00 -4.62 -2.65
CA ALA A 378 27.42 -4.23 -2.61
C ALA A 378 27.63 -2.97 -1.73
N ASN A 379 26.62 -2.13 -1.67
CA ASN A 379 26.41 -1.06 -0.70
C ASN A 379 24.96 -1.16 -0.23
N ASP A 380 24.64 -0.72 0.96
CA ASP A 380 23.27 -0.71 1.45
C ASP A 380 22.36 0.07 0.49
N LYS A 381 21.22 -0.54 0.14
CA LYS A 381 20.18 0.15 -0.59
C LYS A 381 19.52 1.14 0.36
N VAL A 382 19.41 2.40 -0.05
CA VAL A 382 18.69 3.44 0.69
C VAL A 382 17.56 3.98 -0.16
N LEU A 383 16.36 3.99 0.42
CA LEU A 383 15.19 4.65 -0.13
C LEU A 383 14.82 5.83 0.79
N GLN A 384 14.76 7.01 0.21
CA GLN A 384 14.24 8.20 0.88
C GLN A 384 12.84 8.46 0.35
N VAL A 385 11.89 8.60 1.24
CA VAL A 385 10.48 8.86 0.92
C VAL A 385 10.09 10.19 1.56
N PHE A 386 9.38 11.02 0.84
CA PHE A 386 8.82 12.24 1.38
C PHE A 386 7.45 12.50 0.76
N TRP A 387 6.57 13.07 1.56
CA TRP A 387 5.27 13.50 1.08
C TRP A 387 4.84 14.80 1.75
N ALA A 388 4.02 15.53 1.04
CA ALA A 388 3.39 16.73 1.56
C ALA A 388 2.04 16.95 0.85
N GLY A 389 1.14 17.67 1.52
CA GLY A 389 -0.13 18.00 0.88
C GLY A 389 -1.05 18.81 1.78
N VAL A 390 -2.21 19.11 1.24
CA VAL A 390 -3.26 19.87 1.91
C VAL A 390 -4.59 19.17 1.71
N ARG A 391 -5.38 19.12 2.79
CA ARG A 391 -6.80 18.80 2.77
C ARG A 391 -7.57 20.04 3.16
N TYR A 392 -8.49 20.46 2.31
CA TYR A 392 -9.36 21.60 2.52
C TYR A 392 -10.81 21.15 2.61
N THR A 393 -11.41 21.31 3.79
CA THR A 393 -12.81 20.93 4.02
C THR A 393 -13.73 22.10 3.74
N VAL A 394 -14.58 21.98 2.73
CA VAL A 394 -15.60 22.96 2.35
C VAL A 394 -16.91 22.64 3.09
N GLY A 395 -17.29 23.51 3.98
CA GLY A 395 -18.44 23.25 4.87
C GLY A 395 -18.17 22.03 5.74
N SER A 396 -19.13 21.10 5.80
CA SER A 396 -19.02 19.84 6.56
C SER A 396 -18.97 18.59 5.69
N SER A 397 -19.08 18.74 4.38
CA SER A 397 -19.41 17.62 3.49
C SER A 397 -18.42 17.35 2.40
N LEU A 398 -17.58 18.31 1.99
CA LEU A 398 -16.68 18.15 0.85
C LEU A 398 -15.22 18.33 1.31
N ASP A 399 -14.40 17.31 1.12
CA ASP A 399 -12.96 17.40 1.24
C ASP A 399 -12.32 17.49 -0.15
N LEU A 400 -11.49 18.51 -0.35
CA LEU A 400 -10.62 18.66 -1.50
C LEU A 400 -9.19 18.41 -1.04
N VAL A 401 -8.50 17.49 -1.71
CA VAL A 401 -7.14 17.08 -1.31
C VAL A 401 -6.18 17.19 -2.48
N ALA A 402 -5.00 17.71 -2.19
CA ALA A 402 -3.86 17.69 -3.11
C ALA A 402 -2.63 17.21 -2.36
N SER A 403 -1.86 16.32 -2.99
CA SER A 403 -0.71 15.67 -2.39
C SER A 403 0.42 15.50 -3.41
N TYR A 404 1.63 15.49 -2.90
CA TYR A 404 2.84 15.14 -3.63
C TYR A 404 3.62 14.10 -2.85
N TYR A 405 4.15 13.11 -3.57
CA TYR A 405 4.97 12.02 -3.06
C TYR A 405 6.26 11.93 -3.87
N GLY A 406 7.37 11.67 -3.21
CA GLY A 406 8.64 11.50 -3.87
C GLY A 406 9.47 10.39 -3.24
N TYR A 407 9.98 9.51 -4.08
CA TYR A 407 10.88 8.43 -3.72
C TYR A 407 12.23 8.67 -4.39
N LYS A 408 13.31 8.47 -3.63
CA LYS A 408 14.67 8.59 -4.13
C LYS A 408 15.52 7.42 -3.64
N GLN A 409 15.97 6.61 -4.59
CA GLN A 409 16.87 5.49 -4.35
C GLN A 409 18.32 5.91 -4.61
N ASN A 410 19.26 5.43 -3.79
CA ASN A 410 20.69 5.55 -4.05
C ASN A 410 21.16 4.52 -5.10
N SER A 411 22.40 4.64 -5.55
CA SER A 411 23.12 3.57 -6.24
C SER A 411 23.71 2.60 -5.22
N TYR A 412 23.36 1.31 -5.33
CA TYR A 412 23.81 0.27 -4.41
C TYR A 412 24.55 -0.89 -5.10
N ALA A 413 24.75 -0.82 -6.42
CA ALA A 413 25.66 -1.69 -7.15
C ALA A 413 27.00 -1.02 -7.40
N THR A 414 28.02 -1.83 -7.70
CA THR A 414 29.38 -1.39 -8.02
C THR A 414 29.81 -1.85 -9.41
N GLY A 415 30.90 -1.27 -9.94
CA GLY A 415 31.49 -1.65 -11.20
C GLY A 415 30.58 -1.35 -12.40
N ALA A 416 30.57 -2.23 -13.41
CA ALA A 416 29.80 -2.06 -14.64
C ALA A 416 28.27 -2.02 -14.41
N ASN A 417 27.80 -2.57 -13.29
CA ASN A 417 26.38 -2.60 -12.93
C ASN A 417 25.91 -1.35 -12.19
N ALA A 418 26.79 -0.41 -11.89
CA ALA A 418 26.43 0.84 -11.22
C ALA A 418 25.84 1.89 -12.18
N GLY A 419 25.81 1.62 -13.47
CA GLY A 419 25.22 2.52 -14.50
C GLY A 419 23.72 2.68 -14.35
N CYS A 420 23.25 3.92 -14.50
CA CYS A 420 21.85 4.28 -14.36
C CYS A 420 21.19 4.52 -15.71
N SER A 421 20.07 3.86 -15.95
CA SER A 421 19.22 4.09 -17.12
C SER A 421 17.80 3.62 -16.84
N SER A 422 16.81 4.39 -17.26
CA SER A 422 15.41 4.00 -17.17
C SER A 422 15.04 2.77 -18.04
N LYS A 423 15.95 2.32 -18.89
CA LYS A 423 15.74 1.17 -19.80
C LYS A 423 16.46 -0.11 -19.35
N VAL A 424 17.37 0.00 -18.41
CA VAL A 424 18.17 -1.13 -17.92
C VAL A 424 17.88 -1.31 -16.46
N ALA A 425 17.55 -2.53 -16.08
CA ALA A 425 17.41 -2.90 -14.66
C ALA A 425 18.66 -2.47 -13.92
N GLY A 426 18.50 -1.56 -12.97
CA GLY A 426 19.63 -0.95 -12.33
C GLY A 426 19.54 -1.03 -10.82
N ASN A 427 20.65 -1.42 -10.24
CA ASN A 427 20.91 -1.24 -8.81
C ASN A 427 21.43 0.18 -8.58
N CYS A 428 21.00 1.10 -9.39
CA CYS A 428 21.48 2.47 -9.42
C CYS A 428 20.46 3.45 -8.86
N SER A 429 20.88 4.69 -8.68
CA SER A 429 19.99 5.76 -8.24
C SER A 429 18.81 5.94 -9.16
N GLY A 430 17.67 6.30 -8.57
CA GLY A 430 16.43 6.52 -9.31
C GLY A 430 15.45 7.32 -8.50
N THR A 431 14.39 7.79 -9.17
CA THR A 431 13.31 8.55 -8.54
C THR A 431 11.95 8.06 -9.01
N GLU A 432 10.98 8.12 -8.11
CA GLU A 432 9.57 8.02 -8.41
C GLU A 432 8.85 9.21 -7.78
N ASN A 433 7.94 9.82 -8.54
CA ASN A 433 7.19 10.98 -8.08
C ASN A 433 5.72 10.79 -8.42
N ALA A 434 4.84 11.17 -7.50
CA ALA A 434 3.41 11.14 -7.74
C ALA A 434 2.74 12.43 -7.27
N ILE A 435 1.66 12.79 -7.97
CA ILE A 435 0.76 13.88 -7.57
C ILE A 435 -0.64 13.30 -7.52
N GLY A 436 -1.25 13.32 -6.35
CA GLY A 436 -2.63 12.89 -6.12
C GLY A 436 -3.54 14.10 -5.90
N VAL A 437 -4.69 14.12 -6.57
CA VAL A 437 -5.76 15.09 -6.31
C VAL A 437 -7.08 14.36 -6.17
N SER A 438 -7.88 14.71 -5.17
CA SER A 438 -9.19 14.08 -4.95
C SER A 438 -10.21 15.03 -4.35
N ALA A 439 -11.48 14.71 -4.59
CA ALA A 439 -12.63 15.29 -3.95
C ALA A 439 -13.48 14.16 -3.35
N ASP A 440 -13.81 14.25 -2.08
CA ASP A 440 -14.66 13.29 -1.35
C ASP A 440 -15.87 14.03 -0.79
N TYR A 441 -17.07 13.71 -1.29
CA TYR A 441 -18.32 14.34 -0.87
C TYR A 441 -19.14 13.41 0.00
N ARG A 442 -19.33 13.78 1.27
CA ARG A 442 -20.11 13.04 2.26
C ARG A 442 -21.59 13.44 2.17
N TRP A 443 -22.41 12.54 1.62
CA TRP A 443 -23.88 12.68 1.62
C TRP A 443 -24.46 12.44 3.01
N THR A 444 -23.91 11.48 3.71
CA THR A 444 -24.25 11.13 5.09
C THR A 444 -22.98 10.75 5.86
N LYS A 445 -23.08 10.44 7.14
CA LYS A 445 -21.96 9.88 7.92
C LYS A 445 -21.45 8.54 7.37
N ARG A 446 -22.33 7.81 6.65
CA ARG A 446 -22.06 6.44 6.19
C ARG A 446 -21.85 6.31 4.67
N PHE A 447 -22.27 7.31 3.89
CA PHE A 447 -22.20 7.24 2.43
C PHE A 447 -21.50 8.46 1.87
N ASP A 448 -20.47 8.24 1.08
CA ASP A 448 -19.76 9.25 0.33
C ASP A 448 -19.53 8.83 -1.13
N THR A 449 -19.30 9.84 -1.97
CA THR A 449 -18.88 9.69 -3.36
C THR A 449 -17.58 10.45 -3.55
N TYR A 450 -16.69 9.92 -4.36
CA TYR A 450 -15.39 10.51 -4.59
C TYR A 450 -15.02 10.51 -6.06
N ALA A 451 -14.13 11.42 -6.42
CA ALA A 451 -13.46 11.48 -7.70
C ALA A 451 -12.06 12.06 -7.54
N GLY A 452 -11.14 11.61 -8.35
CA GLY A 452 -9.77 12.12 -8.31
C GLY A 452 -8.91 11.52 -9.40
N MET A 453 -7.63 11.80 -9.31
CA MET A 453 -6.62 11.17 -10.15
C MET A 453 -5.25 11.18 -9.47
N MET A 454 -4.41 10.22 -9.83
CA MET A 454 -2.99 10.23 -9.53
C MET A 454 -2.17 10.27 -10.82
N TYR A 455 -1.12 11.06 -10.82
CA TYR A 455 -0.06 11.01 -11.82
C TYR A 455 1.18 10.44 -11.18
N THR A 456 1.78 9.44 -11.80
CA THR A 456 3.02 8.80 -11.34
C THR A 456 4.07 8.85 -12.42
N GLY A 457 5.33 9.09 -12.04
CA GLY A 457 6.47 9.08 -12.95
C GLY A 457 7.70 8.48 -12.32
N VAL A 458 8.37 7.56 -13.03
CA VAL A 458 9.57 6.84 -12.57
C VAL A 458 10.76 7.13 -13.48
N LYS A 459 11.97 7.13 -12.91
CA LYS A 459 13.22 7.34 -13.65
C LYS A 459 14.34 6.45 -13.11
N ASP A 460 15.28 6.15 -14.01
CA ASP A 460 16.55 5.47 -13.75
C ASP A 460 16.37 4.14 -12.98
N GLY A 461 17.03 3.94 -11.85
CA GLY A 461 16.99 2.68 -11.11
C GLY A 461 15.61 2.25 -10.63
N LEU A 462 14.71 3.19 -10.32
CA LEU A 462 13.33 2.87 -9.95
C LEU A 462 12.47 2.55 -11.18
N ALA A 463 12.80 3.05 -12.37
CA ALA A 463 12.13 2.62 -13.61
C ALA A 463 12.48 1.17 -14.00
N ASN A 464 13.65 0.68 -13.61
CA ASN A 464 14.07 -0.72 -13.69
C ASN A 464 13.62 -1.45 -14.98
N GLY A 465 13.83 -0.81 -16.14
CA GLY A 465 13.44 -1.36 -17.43
C GLY A 465 11.94 -1.30 -17.74
N TYR A 466 11.18 -0.45 -17.07
CA TYR A 466 9.76 -0.23 -17.36
C TYR A 466 9.53 0.19 -18.81
N ALA A 467 8.50 -0.36 -19.43
CA ALA A 467 8.07 0.00 -20.78
C ALA A 467 7.62 1.47 -20.86
N ASN A 468 7.03 1.96 -19.77
CA ASN A 468 6.61 3.34 -19.57
C ASN A 468 7.32 3.96 -18.38
N THR A 469 7.35 5.27 -18.35
CA THR A 469 7.94 6.04 -17.24
C THR A 469 6.94 6.96 -16.56
N SER A 470 5.67 6.91 -16.96
CA SER A 470 4.59 7.67 -16.32
C SER A 470 3.24 6.99 -16.53
N ALA A 471 2.31 7.23 -15.62
CA ALA A 471 0.90 6.85 -15.72
C ALA A 471 -0.01 7.99 -15.23
N ILE A 472 -1.27 7.98 -15.66
CA ILE A 472 -2.35 8.86 -15.19
C ILE A 472 -3.57 7.97 -14.92
N ASP A 473 -4.11 8.07 -13.71
CA ASP A 473 -5.10 7.12 -13.20
C ASP A 473 -6.32 7.84 -12.60
N PRO A 474 -7.21 8.42 -13.45
CA PRO A 474 -8.47 9.00 -12.99
C PRO A 474 -9.41 7.92 -12.47
N THR A 475 -9.96 8.17 -11.29
CA THR A 475 -10.83 7.25 -10.55
C THR A 475 -12.04 7.97 -9.99
N ILE A 476 -13.20 7.32 -10.06
CA ILE A 476 -14.45 7.76 -9.40
C ILE A 476 -15.06 6.57 -8.65
N GLY A 477 -15.78 6.84 -7.58
CA GLY A 477 -16.46 5.75 -6.89
C GLY A 477 -17.38 6.19 -5.76
N VAL A 478 -17.88 5.18 -5.07
CA VAL A 478 -18.77 5.31 -3.93
C VAL A 478 -18.25 4.47 -2.77
N ARG A 479 -18.47 4.95 -1.57
CA ARG A 479 -18.05 4.26 -0.35
C ARG A 479 -19.19 4.26 0.67
N PHE A 480 -19.51 3.08 1.17
CA PHE A 480 -20.48 2.87 2.24
C PHE A 480 -19.78 2.34 3.49
N LYS A 481 -20.08 2.94 4.64
CA LYS A 481 -19.53 2.60 5.96
C LYS A 481 -20.67 2.20 6.89
N PHE A 482 -20.52 1.16 7.64
CA PHE A 482 -21.53 0.69 8.61
C PHE A 482 -20.90 0.23 9.92
#